data_69d51fc6987d91af8eb7c3ad1e14c418
#
_entry.id   69d51fc6987d91af8eb7c3ad1e14c418
#
_cell.length_a   1.000
_cell.length_b   1.000
_cell.length_c   1.000
_cell.angle_alpha   90.00
_cell.angle_beta   90.00
_cell.angle_gamma   90.00
#
_symmetry.space_group_name_H-M   'P 1'
#
loop_
_entity.id
_entity.type
_entity.pdbx_description
1 polymer ?
#
loop_
_entity_poly.entity_id
_entity_poly.type
_entity_poly.pdbx_seq_one_letter_code
_entity_poly.pdbx_strand_id
1 'polypeptide(L)'
;MAETSPKSQQEEPPASVTIVTAATATSVACPALETPTELFSMSPDSGTTPESNAVRGPSSQQQQQQQQQQQQTKKKTKSRSAAGKLAPVILAAEPNDNKDRIRLGICAMDKKARSKPMAEILSRLDETLFYVVFFGDDMILNKPIEEWPNCDVLIAFYSKGYPLAKAKKYVELKRPFILNDLEAQDLLKDRRKVYDLLEASGIDVPRHVYLSTDDYVSSGTGDGNGSRDREVKEVDDHIEVNGVSIHKPFVEKPVDADDHNIAIYYPTSAGGGCKKLFRKIGNRSSEFYPDINEVRRDGSYIYEEFVETQGTDVKMYTVGPEYGHAEARKSPTVDGKVQRDSDGKEVRFPVILTLSEKEIARRIVLGFKQFVCGFDLLRVQEGHSVVSYVCDVNGFSFVKNSRYEQNQF
;
A
#
# COMPACT_ATOMS: atom_id res chain seq x y z
N MET A 1 -49.42 25.32 54.36
CA MET A 1 -48.90 24.21 53.57
C MET A 1 -47.60 24.70 52.94
N ALA A 2 -46.48 24.33 53.52
CA ALA A 2 -45.16 24.76 53.05
C ALA A 2 -44.46 23.55 52.43
N GLU A 3 -44.14 23.64 51.16
CA GLU A 3 -43.34 22.66 50.47
C GLU A 3 -41.85 22.91 50.71
N THR A 4 -41.18 21.92 51.23
CA THR A 4 -39.72 21.91 51.41
C THR A 4 -39.02 21.19 50.30
N SER A 5 -38.20 21.92 49.55
CA SER A 5 -37.27 21.36 48.54
C SER A 5 -36.05 20.70 49.19
N PRO A 6 -35.50 19.60 48.65
CA PRO A 6 -34.31 18.97 49.20
C PRO A 6 -33.03 19.64 48.68
N LYS A 7 -32.04 19.75 49.57
CA LYS A 7 -30.69 20.25 49.34
C LYS A 7 -29.87 19.28 48.48
N SER A 8 -29.18 19.83 47.47
CA SER A 8 -28.13 19.16 46.69
C SER A 8 -26.87 18.97 47.56
N GLN A 9 -26.40 17.74 47.63
CA GLN A 9 -25.05 17.39 48.12
C GLN A 9 -24.04 17.59 47.00
N GLN A 10 -22.98 18.36 47.31
CA GLN A 10 -21.80 18.49 46.44
C GLN A 10 -20.84 17.34 46.77
N GLU A 11 -20.47 16.54 45.77
CA GLU A 11 -19.39 15.57 45.90
C GLU A 11 -18.05 16.25 45.59
N GLU A 12 -17.05 16.03 46.45
CA GLU A 12 -15.66 16.46 46.26
C GLU A 12 -14.94 15.55 45.28
N PRO A 13 -13.97 16.07 44.46
CA PRO A 13 -13.20 15.25 43.53
C PRO A 13 -12.09 14.48 44.28
N PRO A 14 -11.70 13.26 43.77
CA PRO A 14 -10.68 12.45 44.44
C PRO A 14 -9.27 13.00 44.22
N ALA A 15 -8.41 12.77 45.21
CA ALA A 15 -7.05 13.23 45.36
C ALA A 15 -6.12 12.74 44.23
N SER A 16 -5.26 13.64 43.75
CA SER A 16 -4.19 13.39 42.80
C SER A 16 -3.08 12.53 43.41
N VAL A 17 -2.75 11.41 42.73
CA VAL A 17 -1.59 10.57 43.05
C VAL A 17 -0.37 11.10 42.31
N THR A 18 0.60 11.59 43.05
CA THR A 18 1.91 12.03 42.52
C THR A 18 2.83 10.79 42.38
N ILE A 19 3.19 10.45 41.16
CA ILE A 19 4.21 9.41 40.89
C ILE A 19 5.57 10.09 40.80
N VAL A 20 6.44 9.78 41.76
CA VAL A 20 7.86 10.18 41.73
C VAL A 20 8.63 9.19 40.89
N THR A 21 9.16 9.63 39.73
CA THR A 21 10.10 8.86 38.93
C THR A 21 11.52 9.25 39.30
N ALA A 22 12.29 8.29 39.84
CA ALA A 22 13.74 8.40 39.97
C ALA A 22 14.41 7.98 38.67
N ALA A 23 15.09 8.92 37.99
CA ALA A 23 15.91 8.67 36.86
C ALA A 23 17.38 8.51 37.30
N THR A 24 17.96 7.36 37.07
CA THR A 24 19.42 7.17 37.07
C THR A 24 19.88 6.89 35.64
N ALA A 25 20.47 7.90 35.03
CA ALA A 25 21.10 7.80 33.72
C ALA A 25 22.55 7.29 33.90
N THR A 26 22.87 6.15 33.29
CA THR A 26 24.24 5.71 33.10
C THR A 26 24.55 5.85 31.59
N SER A 27 25.41 6.80 31.26
CA SER A 27 25.92 7.04 29.91
C SER A 27 26.96 5.97 29.53
N VAL A 28 26.71 5.27 28.45
CA VAL A 28 27.75 4.44 27.78
C VAL A 28 28.04 5.10 26.42
N ALA A 29 29.28 5.58 26.27
CA ALA A 29 29.78 6.18 25.05
C ALA A 29 30.03 5.10 23.99
N CYS A 30 29.54 5.31 22.76
CA CYS A 30 29.95 4.55 21.58
C CYS A 30 31.14 5.24 20.90
N PRO A 31 32.13 4.50 20.39
CA PRO A 31 33.27 5.07 19.68
C PRO A 31 32.94 5.46 18.24
N ALA A 32 33.56 6.55 17.80
CA ALA A 32 33.47 7.09 16.46
C ALA A 32 34.10 6.15 15.41
N LEU A 33 33.43 5.97 14.28
CA LEU A 33 33.98 5.31 13.09
C LEU A 33 34.55 6.39 12.16
N GLU A 34 35.85 6.27 11.88
CA GLU A 34 36.63 7.10 10.99
C GLU A 34 36.24 6.84 9.52
N THR A 35 36.19 7.93 8.74
CA THR A 35 36.04 7.90 7.28
C THR A 35 37.41 7.79 6.62
N PRO A 36 37.60 6.94 5.60
CA PRO A 36 38.76 7.03 4.73
C PRO A 36 38.50 7.96 3.54
N THR A 37 39.25 9.04 3.47
CA THR A 37 39.38 9.91 2.31
C THR A 37 40.49 9.34 1.43
N GLU A 38 40.18 8.92 0.21
CA GLU A 38 41.22 8.73 -0.81
C GLU A 38 40.95 9.60 -2.04
N LEU A 39 41.90 10.50 -2.25
CA LEU A 39 42.08 11.29 -3.47
C LEU A 39 42.65 10.40 -4.59
N PHE A 40 42.06 10.45 -5.78
CA PHE A 40 42.76 10.14 -7.02
C PHE A 40 42.56 11.28 -8.03
N SER A 41 43.60 12.01 -8.24
CA SER A 41 43.82 12.94 -9.34
C SER A 41 44.43 12.18 -10.54
N MET A 42 43.87 12.32 -11.73
CA MET A 42 44.60 12.15 -12.98
C MET A 42 44.05 13.10 -14.05
N SER A 43 44.98 13.89 -14.61
CA SER A 43 44.79 14.84 -15.70
C SER A 43 44.89 14.17 -17.09
N PRO A 44 44.59 14.89 -18.17
CA PRO A 44 44.09 14.36 -19.42
C PRO A 44 45.19 14.06 -20.46
N ASP A 45 44.85 13.16 -21.39
CA ASP A 45 45.63 13.07 -22.62
C ASP A 45 44.74 13.12 -23.87
N SER A 46 45.28 13.79 -24.88
CA SER A 46 44.72 14.21 -26.15
C SER A 46 44.82 13.12 -27.24
N GLY A 47 43.83 13.04 -28.12
CA GLY A 47 44.09 12.26 -29.37
C GLY A 47 42.85 12.06 -30.28
N THR A 48 42.73 12.97 -31.24
CA THR A 48 42.29 12.77 -32.66
C THR A 48 41.05 11.93 -33.04
N THR A 49 40.13 12.63 -33.70
CA THR A 49 39.03 12.12 -34.55
C THR A 49 39.51 11.25 -35.74
N PRO A 50 38.65 10.35 -36.32
CA PRO A 50 38.03 10.71 -37.57
C PRO A 50 36.53 10.38 -37.70
N GLU A 51 35.88 11.15 -38.56
CA GLU A 51 34.50 11.01 -39.05
C GLU A 51 34.18 9.63 -39.68
N SER A 52 32.95 9.11 -39.44
CA SER A 52 32.23 8.36 -40.50
C SER A 52 30.73 8.16 -40.15
N ASN A 53 29.88 8.67 -41.01
CA ASN A 53 28.57 8.24 -41.46
C ASN A 53 27.52 7.70 -40.50
N ALA A 54 26.48 8.54 -40.27
CA ALA A 54 25.23 8.23 -39.64
C ALA A 54 24.34 7.31 -40.46
N VAL A 55 24.02 6.13 -39.92
CA VAL A 55 22.86 5.32 -40.32
C VAL A 55 21.84 5.44 -39.15
N ARG A 56 20.66 6.00 -39.42
CA ARG A 56 19.56 6.14 -38.47
C ARG A 56 19.04 4.75 -38.08
N GLY A 57 19.25 4.32 -36.86
CA GLY A 57 18.61 3.16 -36.22
C GLY A 57 17.21 3.48 -35.74
N PRO A 58 16.33 2.47 -35.50
CA PRO A 58 14.94 2.66 -35.10
C PRO A 58 14.81 3.24 -33.69
N SER A 59 13.74 4.01 -33.46
CA SER A 59 13.46 4.75 -32.23
C SER A 59 13.39 3.86 -30.99
N SER A 60 13.76 4.40 -29.85
CA SER A 60 13.83 3.73 -28.55
C SER A 60 12.51 3.05 -28.09
N GLN A 61 11.37 3.50 -28.60
CA GLN A 61 10.06 2.86 -28.34
C GLN A 61 9.86 1.52 -29.05
N GLN A 62 10.40 1.35 -30.26
CA GLN A 62 10.31 0.07 -30.97
C GLN A 62 11.24 -1.00 -30.37
N GLN A 63 12.39 -0.61 -29.82
CA GLN A 63 13.27 -1.54 -29.12
C GLN A 63 12.70 -2.03 -27.79
N GLN A 64 11.98 -1.20 -27.06
CA GLN A 64 11.31 -1.61 -25.83
C GLN A 64 10.15 -2.59 -26.09
N GLN A 65 9.36 -2.40 -27.14
CA GLN A 65 8.29 -3.33 -27.51
C GLN A 65 8.81 -4.68 -27.97
N GLN A 66 9.90 -4.72 -28.72
CA GLN A 66 10.53 -5.98 -29.16
C GLN A 66 11.18 -6.74 -27.99
N GLN A 67 11.78 -6.05 -27.01
CA GLN A 67 12.32 -6.69 -25.81
C GLN A 67 11.22 -7.26 -24.90
N GLN A 68 10.06 -6.61 -24.81
CA GLN A 68 8.91 -7.13 -24.05
C GLN A 68 8.30 -8.38 -24.71
N GLN A 69 8.23 -8.43 -26.02
CA GLN A 69 7.74 -9.61 -26.75
C GLN A 69 8.71 -10.80 -26.67
N GLN A 70 10.01 -10.56 -26.72
CA GLN A 70 11.02 -11.63 -26.58
C GLN A 70 11.10 -12.19 -25.15
N GLN A 71 10.81 -11.38 -24.12
CA GLN A 71 10.74 -11.87 -22.74
C GLN A 71 9.47 -12.68 -22.45
N GLN A 72 8.36 -12.38 -23.11
CA GLN A 72 7.13 -13.19 -22.99
C GLN A 72 7.26 -14.57 -23.65
N THR A 73 8.00 -14.68 -24.77
CA THR A 73 8.23 -15.96 -25.46
C THR A 73 9.23 -16.84 -24.71
N LYS A 74 10.27 -16.27 -24.07
CA LYS A 74 11.23 -17.07 -23.28
C LYS A 74 10.67 -17.57 -21.94
N LYS A 75 9.62 -16.94 -21.38
CA LYS A 75 8.92 -17.44 -20.18
C LYS A 75 7.97 -18.61 -20.44
N LYS A 76 7.53 -18.82 -21.69
CA LYS A 76 6.64 -19.95 -22.03
C LYS A 76 7.35 -21.30 -22.14
N THR A 77 8.69 -21.34 -22.23
CA THR A 77 9.44 -22.58 -22.49
C THR A 77 10.19 -23.14 -21.27
N LYS A 78 10.17 -22.48 -20.10
CA LYS A 78 10.90 -22.95 -18.90
C LYS A 78 10.03 -23.36 -17.70
N SER A 79 8.72 -23.45 -17.83
CA SER A 79 7.82 -23.89 -16.76
C SER A 79 7.09 -25.21 -17.04
N ARG A 80 7.81 -26.20 -17.56
CA ARG A 80 7.30 -27.57 -17.67
C ARG A 80 8.25 -28.52 -16.94
N SER A 81 8.25 -28.49 -15.61
CA SER A 81 8.51 -29.65 -14.74
C SER A 81 8.20 -29.30 -13.29
N ALA A 82 7.48 -30.17 -12.61
CA ALA A 82 7.17 -30.21 -11.19
C ALA A 82 6.16 -29.15 -10.64
N ALA A 83 4.93 -29.15 -11.19
CA ALA A 83 3.76 -28.83 -10.39
C ALA A 83 2.96 -30.13 -10.22
N GLY A 84 2.98 -30.67 -9.00
CA GLY A 84 2.05 -31.73 -8.63
C GLY A 84 0.64 -31.26 -8.96
N LYS A 85 -0.07 -32.04 -9.78
CA LYS A 85 -1.47 -31.82 -10.11
C LYS A 85 -2.28 -31.99 -8.84
N LEU A 86 -2.65 -30.88 -8.18
CA LEU A 86 -3.83 -30.86 -7.34
C LEU A 86 -5.02 -31.05 -8.29
N ALA A 87 -5.68 -32.19 -8.17
CA ALA A 87 -6.88 -32.53 -8.93
C ALA A 87 -7.94 -31.43 -8.74
N PRO A 88 -8.77 -31.15 -9.78
CA PRO A 88 -9.91 -30.27 -9.59
C PRO A 88 -10.83 -30.91 -8.54
N VAL A 89 -11.06 -30.20 -7.43
CA VAL A 89 -12.11 -30.59 -6.49
C VAL A 89 -13.43 -30.37 -7.23
N ILE A 90 -13.95 -31.45 -7.77
CA ILE A 90 -15.31 -31.55 -8.31
C ILE A 90 -16.26 -31.23 -7.14
N LEU A 91 -17.24 -30.36 -7.38
CA LEU A 91 -18.42 -30.19 -6.53
C LEU A 91 -19.13 -31.55 -6.37
N ALA A 92 -18.63 -32.38 -5.46
CA ALA A 92 -19.38 -33.54 -4.98
C ALA A 92 -20.45 -33.03 -4.01
N ALA A 93 -21.65 -33.57 -4.09
CA ALA A 93 -22.72 -33.40 -3.11
C ALA A 93 -22.11 -33.47 -1.70
N GLU A 94 -22.42 -32.51 -0.83
CA GLU A 94 -21.84 -32.37 0.50
C GLU A 94 -21.91 -33.71 1.25
N PRO A 95 -20.79 -34.31 1.64
CA PRO A 95 -20.84 -35.46 2.51
C PRO A 95 -21.50 -35.02 3.82
N ASN A 96 -22.35 -35.84 4.37
CA ASN A 96 -23.13 -35.59 5.60
C ASN A 96 -22.27 -35.25 6.84
N ASP A 97 -20.95 -35.38 6.71
CA ASP A 97 -19.91 -35.16 7.72
C ASP A 97 -19.52 -33.69 7.93
N ASN A 98 -20.02 -32.75 7.11
CA ASN A 98 -19.64 -31.33 7.15
C ASN A 98 -20.69 -30.41 7.84
N LYS A 99 -21.77 -30.94 8.38
CA LYS A 99 -22.89 -30.15 8.91
C LYS A 99 -22.53 -29.28 10.12
N ASP A 100 -21.50 -29.67 10.87
CA ASP A 100 -21.12 -29.03 12.13
C ASP A 100 -19.90 -28.07 11.94
N ARG A 101 -19.32 -28.02 10.74
CA ARG A 101 -18.18 -27.17 10.45
C ARG A 101 -18.59 -25.84 9.81
N ILE A 102 -17.87 -24.76 10.17
CA ILE A 102 -18.03 -23.43 9.59
C ILE A 102 -17.54 -23.45 8.14
N ARG A 103 -18.42 -23.15 7.19
CA ARG A 103 -18.07 -23.06 5.76
C ARG A 103 -17.41 -21.72 5.49
N LEU A 104 -16.09 -21.73 5.24
CA LEU A 104 -15.30 -20.56 4.90
C LEU A 104 -15.20 -20.42 3.37
N GLY A 105 -15.95 -19.49 2.79
CA GLY A 105 -15.91 -19.18 1.37
C GLY A 105 -14.69 -18.30 1.01
N ILE A 106 -13.95 -18.72 -0.03
CA ILE A 106 -12.87 -17.90 -0.62
C ILE A 106 -13.36 -17.39 -1.98
N CYS A 107 -13.82 -16.13 -2.00
CA CYS A 107 -14.34 -15.45 -3.17
C CYS A 107 -13.35 -14.40 -3.67
N ALA A 108 -12.38 -14.84 -4.43
CA ALA A 108 -11.34 -14.04 -5.06
C ALA A 108 -10.90 -14.72 -6.36
N MET A 109 -10.26 -13.97 -7.28
CA MET A 109 -9.71 -14.57 -8.50
C MET A 109 -8.74 -15.71 -8.16
N ASP A 110 -8.79 -16.82 -8.88
CA ASP A 110 -8.02 -18.06 -8.61
C ASP A 110 -6.53 -17.80 -8.41
N LYS A 111 -5.97 -16.86 -9.16
CA LYS A 111 -4.58 -16.43 -9.00
C LYS A 111 -4.27 -15.95 -7.58
N LYS A 112 -5.27 -15.42 -6.86
CA LYS A 112 -5.16 -14.93 -5.48
C LYS A 112 -5.65 -15.97 -4.49
N ALA A 113 -6.82 -16.54 -4.73
CA ALA A 113 -7.43 -17.56 -3.88
C ALA A 113 -6.53 -18.80 -3.68
N ARG A 114 -5.79 -19.18 -4.73
CA ARG A 114 -4.85 -20.33 -4.71
C ARG A 114 -3.39 -19.91 -4.66
N SER A 115 -3.11 -18.70 -4.21
CA SER A 115 -1.75 -18.20 -4.06
C SER A 115 -1.05 -18.86 -2.87
N LYS A 116 0.30 -18.85 -2.91
CA LYS A 116 1.10 -19.39 -1.78
C LYS A 116 0.76 -18.72 -0.44
N PRO A 117 0.61 -17.37 -0.34
CA PRO A 117 0.19 -16.75 0.92
C PRO A 117 -1.18 -17.24 1.41
N MET A 118 -2.17 -17.38 0.52
CA MET A 118 -3.48 -17.90 0.90
C MET A 118 -3.41 -19.35 1.38
N ALA A 119 -2.68 -20.20 0.66
CA ALA A 119 -2.47 -21.59 1.08
C ALA A 119 -1.84 -21.68 2.47
N GLU A 120 -0.89 -20.78 2.76
CA GLU A 120 -0.22 -20.72 4.05
C GLU A 120 -1.18 -20.29 5.18
N ILE A 121 -2.08 -19.34 4.93
CA ILE A 121 -3.13 -18.95 5.88
C ILE A 121 -4.07 -20.11 6.12
N LEU A 122 -4.62 -20.70 5.06
CA LEU A 122 -5.60 -21.77 5.16
C LEU A 122 -5.04 -23.03 5.85
N SER A 123 -3.73 -23.31 5.72
CA SER A 123 -3.08 -24.44 6.39
C SER A 123 -3.01 -24.31 7.92
N ARG A 124 -3.32 -23.11 8.47
CA ARG A 124 -3.37 -22.87 9.93
C ARG A 124 -4.76 -22.98 10.52
N LEU A 125 -5.78 -23.10 9.67
CA LEU A 125 -7.13 -23.29 10.14
C LEU A 125 -7.29 -24.72 10.69
N ASP A 126 -8.04 -24.83 11.78
CA ASP A 126 -8.44 -26.13 12.32
C ASP A 126 -9.47 -26.80 11.38
N GLU A 127 -9.05 -27.85 10.71
CA GLU A 127 -9.88 -28.60 9.76
C GLU A 127 -11.09 -29.27 10.43
N THR A 128 -11.11 -29.40 11.75
CA THR A 128 -12.28 -29.92 12.50
C THR A 128 -13.35 -28.85 12.67
N LEU A 129 -12.98 -27.57 12.65
CA LEU A 129 -13.89 -26.42 12.80
C LEU A 129 -14.28 -25.80 11.47
N PHE A 130 -13.37 -25.79 10.49
CA PHE A 130 -13.58 -25.11 9.22
C PHE A 130 -13.61 -26.05 8.03
N TYR A 131 -14.52 -25.75 7.11
CA TYR A 131 -14.56 -26.35 5.77
C TYR A 131 -14.38 -25.25 4.71
N VAL A 132 -13.29 -25.31 3.94
CA VAL A 132 -12.95 -24.26 2.97
C VAL A 132 -13.62 -24.52 1.61
N VAL A 133 -14.34 -23.51 1.11
CA VAL A 133 -15.04 -23.53 -0.18
C VAL A 133 -14.43 -22.48 -1.10
N PHE A 134 -13.74 -22.92 -2.16
CA PHE A 134 -13.25 -22.01 -3.20
C PHE A 134 -14.33 -21.78 -4.24
N PHE A 135 -14.61 -20.51 -4.56
CA PHE A 135 -15.59 -20.17 -5.60
C PHE A 135 -15.05 -20.46 -7.00
N GLY A 136 -13.82 -20.03 -7.29
CA GLY A 136 -13.17 -20.21 -8.58
C GLY A 136 -13.59 -19.19 -9.63
N ASP A 137 -12.72 -18.95 -10.61
CA ASP A 137 -12.91 -17.90 -11.63
C ASP A 137 -14.17 -18.15 -12.47
N ASP A 138 -14.46 -19.38 -12.86
CA ASP A 138 -15.65 -19.68 -13.68
C ASP A 138 -16.96 -19.35 -12.94
N MET A 139 -17.06 -19.73 -11.66
CA MET A 139 -18.22 -19.41 -10.82
C MET A 139 -18.38 -17.88 -10.67
N ILE A 140 -17.31 -17.22 -10.29
CA ILE A 140 -17.34 -15.78 -9.99
C ILE A 140 -17.67 -14.94 -11.24
N LEU A 141 -17.09 -15.28 -12.39
CA LEU A 141 -17.22 -14.50 -13.62
C LEU A 141 -18.50 -14.84 -14.38
N ASN A 142 -18.80 -16.12 -14.56
CA ASN A 142 -19.75 -16.59 -15.56
C ASN A 142 -21.11 -17.03 -14.97
N LYS A 143 -21.15 -17.48 -13.69
CA LYS A 143 -22.41 -17.96 -13.10
C LYS A 143 -23.22 -16.87 -12.41
N PRO A 144 -24.56 -16.95 -12.38
CA PRO A 144 -25.39 -16.07 -11.58
C PRO A 144 -25.11 -16.28 -10.09
N ILE A 145 -25.35 -15.26 -9.27
CA ILE A 145 -25.01 -15.28 -7.84
C ILE A 145 -25.84 -16.29 -7.03
N GLU A 146 -26.99 -16.66 -7.53
CA GLU A 146 -27.88 -17.67 -6.95
C GLU A 146 -27.24 -19.05 -6.92
N GLU A 147 -26.39 -19.35 -7.94
CA GLU A 147 -25.64 -20.59 -8.07
C GLU A 147 -24.33 -20.61 -7.27
N TRP A 148 -23.92 -19.45 -6.74
CA TRP A 148 -22.68 -19.40 -5.97
C TRP A 148 -22.79 -20.21 -4.68
N PRO A 149 -21.70 -20.87 -4.24
CA PRO A 149 -21.69 -21.67 -3.04
C PRO A 149 -22.24 -20.93 -1.82
N ASN A 150 -22.95 -21.62 -0.95
CA ASN A 150 -23.31 -21.07 0.36
C ASN A 150 -22.10 -21.18 1.30
N CYS A 151 -21.86 -20.13 2.08
CA CYS A 151 -20.85 -20.12 3.14
C CYS A 151 -21.33 -19.34 4.36
N ASP A 152 -20.75 -19.63 5.51
CA ASP A 152 -21.08 -18.98 6.77
C ASP A 152 -20.18 -17.77 7.00
N VAL A 153 -18.91 -17.89 6.58
CA VAL A 153 -17.88 -16.82 6.61
C VAL A 153 -17.33 -16.63 5.20
N LEU A 154 -17.11 -15.39 4.77
CA LEU A 154 -16.60 -15.06 3.45
C LEU A 154 -15.32 -14.24 3.54
N ILE A 155 -14.24 -14.73 2.94
CA ILE A 155 -13.09 -13.95 2.55
C ILE A 155 -13.26 -13.56 1.09
N ALA A 156 -13.59 -12.29 0.85
CA ALA A 156 -13.74 -11.74 -0.50
C ALA A 156 -12.90 -10.47 -0.63
N PHE A 157 -12.12 -10.37 -1.70
CA PHE A 157 -11.29 -9.19 -1.92
C PHE A 157 -11.01 -8.93 -3.39
N TYR A 158 -10.94 -7.64 -3.69
CA TYR A 158 -10.69 -7.12 -5.03
C TYR A 158 -9.28 -7.45 -5.54
N SER A 159 -9.22 -7.78 -6.79
CA SER A 159 -8.02 -7.77 -7.62
C SER A 159 -8.44 -7.56 -9.07
N LYS A 160 -7.50 -7.16 -9.95
CA LYS A 160 -7.84 -6.89 -11.37
C LYS A 160 -8.64 -8.03 -12.01
N GLY A 161 -9.82 -7.69 -12.51
CA GLY A 161 -10.77 -8.62 -13.13
C GLY A 161 -11.81 -9.21 -12.16
N TYR A 162 -11.71 -8.96 -10.85
CA TYR A 162 -12.69 -9.42 -9.86
C TYR A 162 -14.00 -8.62 -9.97
N PRO A 163 -15.18 -9.28 -10.10
CA PRO A 163 -16.46 -8.61 -10.27
C PRO A 163 -17.05 -8.15 -8.93
N LEU A 164 -16.46 -7.11 -8.34
CA LEU A 164 -16.80 -6.62 -6.99
C LEU A 164 -18.30 -6.32 -6.84
N ALA A 165 -18.93 -5.68 -7.85
CA ALA A 165 -20.36 -5.39 -7.81
C ALA A 165 -21.24 -6.66 -7.72
N LYS A 166 -20.79 -7.76 -8.33
CA LYS A 166 -21.48 -9.05 -8.28
C LYS A 166 -21.30 -9.71 -6.91
N ALA A 167 -20.10 -9.60 -6.32
CA ALA A 167 -19.82 -10.08 -4.97
C ALA A 167 -20.63 -9.32 -3.90
N LYS A 168 -20.83 -8.02 -4.04
CA LYS A 168 -21.70 -7.21 -3.17
C LYS A 168 -23.13 -7.76 -3.18
N LYS A 169 -23.70 -7.97 -4.37
CA LYS A 169 -25.05 -8.57 -4.52
C LYS A 169 -25.15 -9.97 -3.90
N TYR A 170 -24.09 -10.77 -4.02
CA TYR A 170 -24.05 -12.08 -3.36
C TYR A 170 -24.12 -11.94 -1.82
N VAL A 171 -23.37 -11.01 -1.24
CA VAL A 171 -23.39 -10.75 0.21
C VAL A 171 -24.77 -10.26 0.66
N GLU A 172 -25.43 -9.40 -0.12
CA GLU A 172 -26.83 -8.98 0.15
C GLU A 172 -27.81 -10.17 0.13
N LEU A 173 -27.64 -11.07 -0.85
CA LEU A 173 -28.53 -12.21 -1.04
C LEU A 173 -28.32 -13.31 0.02
N LYS A 174 -27.06 -13.71 0.27
CA LYS A 174 -26.73 -14.87 1.10
C LYS A 174 -26.34 -14.52 2.54
N ARG A 175 -25.97 -13.28 2.82
CA ARG A 175 -25.65 -12.71 4.14
C ARG A 175 -24.61 -13.51 4.94
N PRO A 176 -23.49 -13.95 4.35
CA PRO A 176 -22.41 -14.55 5.11
C PRO A 176 -21.79 -13.50 6.05
N PHE A 177 -21.11 -13.94 7.11
CA PHE A 177 -20.20 -13.05 7.83
C PHE A 177 -19.03 -12.68 6.92
N ILE A 178 -18.81 -11.39 6.67
CA ILE A 178 -17.72 -10.90 5.81
C ILE A 178 -16.54 -10.43 6.67
N LEU A 179 -15.34 -10.88 6.30
CA LEU A 179 -14.12 -10.49 7.03
C LEU A 179 -13.72 -9.04 6.70
N ASN A 180 -13.79 -8.67 5.42
CA ASN A 180 -13.52 -7.31 4.94
C ASN A 180 -14.75 -6.78 4.21
N ASP A 181 -15.17 -5.58 4.55
CA ASP A 181 -16.33 -4.93 3.93
C ASP A 181 -16.11 -4.71 2.42
N LEU A 182 -17.09 -5.09 1.59
CA LEU A 182 -16.96 -5.01 0.13
C LEU A 182 -17.28 -3.61 -0.41
N GLU A 183 -18.13 -2.84 0.28
CA GLU A 183 -18.41 -1.46 -0.11
C GLU A 183 -17.16 -0.59 0.06
N ALA A 184 -16.48 -0.73 1.19
CA ALA A 184 -15.24 -0.04 1.47
C ALA A 184 -14.10 -0.41 0.49
N GLN A 185 -14.15 -1.58 -0.16
CA GLN A 185 -13.16 -1.93 -1.17
C GLN A 185 -13.24 -1.07 -2.45
N ASP A 186 -14.39 -0.49 -2.77
CA ASP A 186 -14.47 0.48 -3.88
C ASP A 186 -13.76 1.80 -3.53
N LEU A 187 -13.79 2.19 -2.26
CA LEU A 187 -13.06 3.35 -1.77
C LEU A 187 -11.54 3.17 -1.96
N LEU A 188 -11.01 1.96 -1.66
CA LEU A 188 -9.58 1.66 -1.78
C LEU A 188 -9.03 1.72 -3.21
N LYS A 189 -9.88 1.82 -4.24
CA LYS A 189 -9.46 1.94 -5.64
C LYS A 189 -9.13 3.37 -6.06
N ASP A 190 -9.54 4.37 -5.28
CA ASP A 190 -9.29 5.78 -5.56
C ASP A 190 -8.50 6.41 -4.41
N ARG A 191 -7.25 6.82 -4.68
CA ARG A 191 -6.36 7.41 -3.66
C ARG A 191 -6.94 8.68 -3.02
N ARG A 192 -7.77 9.46 -3.73
CA ARG A 192 -8.42 10.65 -3.18
C ARG A 192 -9.38 10.27 -2.06
N LYS A 193 -10.21 9.25 -2.29
CA LYS A 193 -11.14 8.71 -1.29
C LYS A 193 -10.41 8.12 -0.08
N VAL A 194 -9.26 7.51 -0.33
CA VAL A 194 -8.40 6.98 0.75
C VAL A 194 -7.89 8.12 1.62
N TYR A 195 -7.36 9.18 1.02
CA TYR A 195 -6.83 10.33 1.75
C TYR A 195 -7.94 11.09 2.49
N ASP A 196 -9.07 11.36 1.84
CA ASP A 196 -10.24 11.99 2.49
C ASP A 196 -10.69 11.21 3.74
N LEU A 197 -10.71 9.87 3.67
CA LEU A 197 -11.09 9.05 4.84
C LEU A 197 -10.01 9.02 5.91
N LEU A 198 -8.74 9.04 5.55
CA LEU A 198 -7.63 9.14 6.50
C LEU A 198 -7.71 10.45 7.28
N GLU A 199 -7.86 11.59 6.60
CA GLU A 199 -8.01 12.91 7.22
C GLU A 199 -9.28 12.99 8.10
N ALA A 200 -10.42 12.50 7.59
CA ALA A 200 -11.67 12.43 8.36
C ALA A 200 -11.53 11.54 9.62
N SER A 201 -10.60 10.58 9.61
CA SER A 201 -10.27 9.73 10.75
C SER A 201 -9.22 10.34 11.69
N GLY A 202 -8.74 11.57 11.41
CA GLY A 202 -7.69 12.25 12.17
C GLY A 202 -6.34 11.53 12.06
N ILE A 203 -6.02 11.02 10.87
CA ILE A 203 -4.75 10.36 10.56
C ILE A 203 -3.94 11.28 9.65
N ASP A 204 -2.70 11.52 10.01
CA ASP A 204 -1.82 12.38 9.25
C ASP A 204 -1.42 11.75 7.92
N VAL A 205 -1.58 12.53 6.84
CA VAL A 205 -1.12 12.22 5.48
C VAL A 205 -0.16 13.32 5.02
N PRO A 206 0.72 13.08 4.04
CA PRO A 206 1.50 14.16 3.47
C PRO A 206 0.61 15.29 2.96
N ARG A 207 1.01 16.55 3.13
CA ARG A 207 0.29 17.69 2.56
C ARG A 207 0.11 17.48 1.06
N HIS A 208 -1.11 17.64 0.54
CA HIS A 208 -1.44 17.23 -0.83
C HIS A 208 -2.52 18.11 -1.47
N VAL A 209 -2.63 17.99 -2.79
CA VAL A 209 -3.70 18.56 -3.60
C VAL A 209 -4.12 17.55 -4.68
N TYR A 210 -5.37 17.66 -5.15
CA TYR A 210 -5.89 16.83 -6.24
C TYR A 210 -6.02 17.61 -7.54
N LEU A 211 -5.50 17.06 -8.62
CA LEU A 211 -5.90 17.41 -9.99
C LEU A 211 -6.96 16.41 -10.44
N SER A 212 -8.21 16.83 -10.54
CA SER A 212 -9.32 15.97 -10.93
C SER A 212 -9.86 16.35 -12.31
N THR A 213 -9.77 15.44 -13.28
CA THR A 213 -10.34 15.58 -14.62
C THR A 213 -11.75 15.01 -14.71
N ASP A 214 -12.21 14.35 -13.65
CA ASP A 214 -13.55 13.78 -13.46
C ASP A 214 -14.41 14.68 -12.55
N ASP A 215 -15.61 14.19 -12.16
CA ASP A 215 -16.54 14.92 -11.30
C ASP A 215 -16.30 14.67 -9.79
N TYR A 216 -15.12 14.18 -9.42
CA TYR A 216 -14.79 13.98 -8.01
C TYR A 216 -14.73 15.30 -7.25
N VAL A 217 -15.39 15.34 -6.09
CA VAL A 217 -15.34 16.45 -5.14
C VAL A 217 -14.82 15.87 -3.82
N SER A 218 -13.70 16.40 -3.32
CA SER A 218 -13.16 16.02 -2.02
C SER A 218 -14.12 16.39 -0.90
N SER A 219 -14.28 15.48 0.05
CA SER A 219 -15.01 15.72 1.31
C SER A 219 -14.06 16.12 2.46
N GLY A 220 -12.77 16.12 2.23
CA GLY A 220 -11.73 16.45 3.21
C GLY A 220 -11.58 17.95 3.45
N THR A 221 -10.81 18.26 4.49
CA THR A 221 -10.44 19.63 4.90
C THR A 221 -9.32 20.23 4.04
N GLY A 222 -8.88 19.50 3.01
CA GLY A 222 -7.93 20.05 2.04
C GLY A 222 -8.46 21.39 1.52
N ASP A 223 -7.63 22.42 1.48
CA ASP A 223 -7.96 23.84 1.20
C ASP A 223 -8.69 24.10 -0.15
N GLY A 224 -9.21 23.07 -0.75
CA GLY A 224 -9.98 23.05 -1.98
C GLY A 224 -11.46 23.40 -1.75
N ASN A 225 -11.80 24.63 -1.94
CA ASN A 225 -13.17 25.16 -2.05
C ASN A 225 -13.91 24.47 -3.20
N GLY A 226 -14.44 23.25 -3.06
CA GLY A 226 -15.44 22.60 -3.94
C GLY A 226 -15.35 22.82 -5.46
N SER A 227 -14.28 23.45 -5.92
CA SER A 227 -14.01 23.79 -7.30
C SER A 227 -13.43 22.57 -8.00
N ARG A 228 -13.89 22.31 -9.21
CA ARG A 228 -13.35 21.26 -10.08
C ARG A 228 -11.94 21.67 -10.50
N ASP A 229 -10.94 21.07 -9.86
CA ASP A 229 -9.52 21.29 -10.12
C ASP A 229 -9.10 20.65 -11.44
N ARG A 230 -9.32 21.38 -12.51
CA ARG A 230 -9.06 20.85 -13.87
C ARG A 230 -7.73 21.30 -14.44
N GLU A 231 -7.01 22.19 -13.77
CA GLU A 231 -5.79 22.77 -14.30
C GLU A 231 -4.68 22.78 -13.26
N VAL A 232 -3.51 22.29 -13.65
CA VAL A 232 -2.28 22.43 -12.91
C VAL A 232 -1.40 23.47 -13.62
N LYS A 233 -0.94 24.45 -12.85
CA LYS A 233 0.01 25.46 -13.30
C LYS A 233 1.39 25.13 -12.76
N GLU A 234 2.34 24.95 -13.65
CA GLU A 234 3.73 24.72 -13.28
C GLU A 234 4.50 26.04 -13.26
N VAL A 235 5.22 26.26 -12.19
CA VAL A 235 6.10 27.41 -12.01
C VAL A 235 7.43 26.89 -11.46
N ASP A 236 8.52 27.04 -12.22
CA ASP A 236 9.89 26.59 -11.87
C ASP A 236 9.96 25.39 -10.90
N ASP A 237 10.00 25.65 -9.59
CA ASP A 237 10.17 24.63 -8.56
C ASP A 237 8.90 24.35 -7.73
N HIS A 238 7.71 24.69 -8.23
CA HIS A 238 6.44 24.31 -7.63
C HIS A 238 5.32 24.13 -8.66
N ILE A 239 4.26 23.47 -8.24
CA ILE A 239 2.99 23.45 -8.97
C ILE A 239 1.94 24.22 -8.17
N GLU A 240 0.98 24.79 -8.85
CA GLU A 240 -0.19 25.42 -8.26
C GLU A 240 -1.45 24.74 -8.80
N VAL A 241 -2.29 24.25 -7.89
CA VAL A 241 -3.59 23.66 -8.18
C VAL A 241 -4.61 24.37 -7.29
N ASN A 242 -5.57 25.06 -7.88
CA ASN A 242 -6.60 25.87 -7.18
C ASN A 242 -6.05 26.85 -6.13
N GLY A 243 -4.92 27.48 -6.41
CA GLY A 243 -4.28 28.41 -5.49
C GLY A 243 -3.52 27.77 -4.35
N VAL A 244 -3.45 26.44 -4.30
CA VAL A 244 -2.58 25.71 -3.37
C VAL A 244 -1.28 25.34 -4.07
N SER A 245 -0.15 25.75 -3.50
CA SER A 245 1.18 25.48 -4.04
C SER A 245 1.80 24.25 -3.36
N ILE A 246 2.37 23.35 -4.17
CA ILE A 246 3.21 22.21 -3.72
C ILE A 246 4.59 22.38 -4.31
N HIS A 247 5.60 22.52 -3.45
CA HIS A 247 6.99 22.75 -3.85
C HIS A 247 7.74 21.43 -4.13
N LYS A 248 8.67 21.46 -5.08
CA LYS A 248 9.61 20.35 -5.33
C LYS A 248 10.62 20.23 -4.17
N PRO A 249 10.98 19.00 -3.72
CA PRO A 249 10.51 17.75 -4.29
C PRO A 249 9.08 17.42 -3.90
N PHE A 250 8.26 16.98 -4.86
CA PHE A 250 6.93 16.47 -4.61
C PHE A 250 6.68 15.15 -5.34
N VAL A 251 5.66 14.42 -4.91
CA VAL A 251 5.25 13.13 -5.46
C VAL A 251 3.95 13.28 -6.24
N GLU A 252 3.93 12.81 -7.47
CA GLU A 252 2.74 12.70 -8.31
C GLU A 252 2.29 11.24 -8.36
N LYS A 253 1.04 10.97 -7.95
CA LYS A 253 0.43 9.64 -7.98
C LYS A 253 -0.83 9.65 -8.83
N PRO A 254 -1.04 8.69 -9.75
CA PRO A 254 -2.36 8.49 -10.36
C PRO A 254 -3.42 8.28 -9.28
N VAL A 255 -4.64 8.78 -9.47
CA VAL A 255 -5.74 8.55 -8.52
C VAL A 255 -6.17 7.09 -8.48
N ASP A 256 -6.03 6.35 -9.59
CA ASP A 256 -6.22 4.90 -9.61
C ASP A 256 -5.15 4.19 -8.76
N ALA A 257 -5.56 3.58 -7.65
CA ALA A 257 -4.67 2.88 -6.73
C ALA A 257 -4.00 1.63 -7.35
N ASP A 258 -4.56 1.05 -8.42
CA ASP A 258 -3.94 -0.05 -9.17
C ASP A 258 -2.78 0.42 -10.06
N ASP A 259 -2.73 1.73 -10.41
CA ASP A 259 -1.63 2.31 -11.16
C ASP A 259 -0.47 2.72 -10.23
N HIS A 260 0.66 2.04 -10.39
CA HIS A 260 1.87 2.23 -9.61
C HIS A 260 2.92 3.09 -10.32
N ASN A 261 2.53 3.82 -11.38
CA ASN A 261 3.41 4.76 -12.08
C ASN A 261 3.48 6.08 -11.31
N ILE A 262 4.22 6.09 -10.22
CA ILE A 262 4.42 7.24 -9.35
C ILE A 262 5.65 8.00 -9.80
N ALA A 263 5.62 9.32 -9.76
CA ALA A 263 6.73 10.19 -10.15
C ALA A 263 7.12 11.12 -8.98
N ILE A 264 8.42 11.33 -8.79
CA ILE A 264 8.97 12.30 -7.83
C ILE A 264 9.73 13.32 -8.63
N TYR A 265 9.31 14.58 -8.58
CA TYR A 265 9.96 15.70 -9.28
C TYR A 265 10.89 16.45 -8.34
N TYR A 266 12.10 16.74 -8.80
CA TYR A 266 13.14 17.40 -8.02
C TYR A 266 13.30 18.86 -8.41
N PRO A 267 13.70 19.75 -7.46
CA PRO A 267 13.91 21.15 -7.75
C PRO A 267 15.15 21.36 -8.62
N THR A 268 15.17 22.49 -9.33
CA THR A 268 16.30 22.91 -10.19
C THR A 268 17.60 23.00 -9.42
N SER A 269 17.55 23.42 -8.15
CA SER A 269 18.71 23.45 -7.25
C SER A 269 19.35 22.09 -6.98
N ALA A 270 18.57 21.01 -7.12
CA ALA A 270 19.06 19.63 -7.00
C ALA A 270 19.34 18.96 -8.38
N GLY A 271 19.40 19.76 -9.46
CA GLY A 271 19.63 19.30 -10.83
C GLY A 271 18.35 18.98 -11.60
N GLY A 272 17.16 19.19 -11.04
CA GLY A 272 15.88 18.90 -11.68
C GLY A 272 15.63 17.42 -11.92
N GLY A 273 14.76 17.12 -12.90
CA GLY A 273 14.46 15.77 -13.32
C GLY A 273 13.37 15.08 -12.49
N CYS A 274 13.10 13.83 -12.84
CA CYS A 274 12.05 13.03 -12.26
C CYS A 274 12.55 11.62 -11.94
N LYS A 275 12.20 11.08 -10.76
CA LYS A 275 12.38 9.68 -10.43
C LYS A 275 11.03 8.97 -10.55
N LYS A 276 10.91 8.04 -11.49
CA LYS A 276 9.70 7.21 -11.66
C LYS A 276 9.82 5.95 -10.85
N LEU A 277 8.81 5.70 -10.01
CA LEU A 277 8.63 4.47 -9.25
C LEU A 277 7.69 3.55 -10.02
N PHE A 278 7.93 2.25 -9.94
CA PHE A 278 7.14 1.25 -10.65
C PHE A 278 7.10 -0.09 -9.89
N ARG A 279 6.15 -0.95 -10.27
CA ARG A 279 6.12 -2.33 -9.77
C ARG A 279 7.43 -3.02 -10.08
N LYS A 280 8.00 -3.71 -9.08
CA LYS A 280 9.32 -4.36 -9.17
C LYS A 280 9.51 -5.19 -10.44
N ILE A 281 10.52 -4.85 -11.22
CA ILE A 281 10.94 -5.58 -12.42
C ILE A 281 12.35 -6.08 -12.16
N GLY A 282 12.51 -7.40 -11.94
CA GLY A 282 13.79 -7.94 -11.48
C GLY A 282 14.20 -7.34 -10.13
N ASN A 283 15.37 -6.71 -10.09
CA ASN A 283 15.88 -6.03 -8.89
C ASN A 283 15.70 -4.51 -8.92
N ARG A 284 14.82 -3.97 -9.78
CA ARG A 284 14.57 -2.53 -9.91
C ARG A 284 13.15 -2.18 -9.50
N SER A 285 12.99 -1.02 -8.84
CA SER A 285 11.72 -0.46 -8.40
C SER A 285 11.58 1.03 -8.71
N SER A 286 12.67 1.70 -9.12
CA SER A 286 12.62 3.07 -9.63
C SER A 286 13.74 3.35 -10.62
N GLU A 287 13.61 4.46 -11.36
CA GLU A 287 14.58 4.95 -12.34
C GLU A 287 14.51 6.47 -12.41
N PHE A 288 15.67 7.11 -12.53
CA PHE A 288 15.79 8.58 -12.64
C PHE A 288 15.85 9.01 -14.11
N TYR A 289 15.13 10.08 -14.45
CA TYR A 289 15.04 10.69 -15.78
C TYR A 289 15.38 12.19 -15.65
N PRO A 290 16.57 12.62 -16.04
CA PRO A 290 17.02 14.00 -15.86
C PRO A 290 16.26 15.00 -16.75
N ASP A 291 15.77 14.55 -17.90
CA ASP A 291 15.12 15.39 -18.89
C ASP A 291 13.59 15.55 -18.69
N ILE A 292 13.01 14.90 -17.67
CA ILE A 292 11.57 14.97 -17.38
C ILE A 292 11.37 15.91 -16.19
N ASN A 293 10.86 17.11 -16.45
CA ASN A 293 10.63 18.14 -15.45
C ASN A 293 9.14 18.53 -15.32
N GLU A 294 8.32 18.18 -16.31
CA GLU A 294 6.90 18.55 -16.39
C GLU A 294 6.03 17.44 -15.85
N VAL A 295 4.96 17.81 -15.13
CA VAL A 295 3.94 16.88 -14.61
C VAL A 295 3.05 16.37 -15.73
N ARG A 296 2.43 15.23 -15.49
CA ARG A 296 1.48 14.62 -16.42
C ARG A 296 0.16 15.40 -16.46
N ARG A 297 -0.47 15.43 -17.65
CA ARG A 297 -1.74 16.14 -17.90
C ARG A 297 -2.82 15.25 -18.54
N ASP A 298 -2.59 13.93 -18.55
CA ASP A 298 -3.40 12.93 -19.26
C ASP A 298 -4.38 12.19 -18.35
N GLY A 299 -4.60 12.69 -17.12
CA GLY A 299 -5.50 12.06 -16.16
C GLY A 299 -5.66 12.84 -14.86
N SER A 300 -6.27 12.20 -13.88
CA SER A 300 -6.40 12.72 -12.51
C SER A 300 -5.23 12.23 -11.65
N TYR A 301 -4.66 13.14 -10.86
CA TYR A 301 -3.47 12.91 -10.04
C TYR A 301 -3.64 13.49 -8.64
N ILE A 302 -2.93 12.90 -7.70
CA ILE A 302 -2.65 13.48 -6.39
C ILE A 302 -1.21 13.95 -6.39
N TYR A 303 -0.99 15.19 -5.99
CA TYR A 303 0.33 15.76 -5.74
C TYR A 303 0.52 15.92 -4.25
N GLU A 304 1.60 15.38 -3.71
CA GLU A 304 1.90 15.45 -2.27
C GLU A 304 3.34 15.90 -2.02
N GLU A 305 3.57 16.56 -0.91
CA GLU A 305 4.92 16.90 -0.46
C GLU A 305 5.74 15.62 -0.29
N PHE A 306 7.00 15.69 -0.73
CA PHE A 306 7.93 14.57 -0.54
C PHE A 306 8.37 14.50 0.91
N VAL A 307 8.02 13.43 1.59
CA VAL A 307 8.40 13.15 2.97
C VAL A 307 9.73 12.39 3.00
N GLU A 308 10.76 12.97 3.60
CA GLU A 308 12.08 12.34 3.72
C GLU A 308 12.10 11.34 4.87
N THR A 309 12.27 10.05 4.55
CA THR A 309 12.17 8.92 5.49
C THR A 309 13.51 8.28 5.84
N GLN A 310 14.64 8.98 5.66
CA GLN A 310 15.99 8.42 5.86
C GLN A 310 16.22 7.12 5.08
N GLY A 311 15.60 7.02 3.91
CA GLY A 311 15.77 5.91 2.96
C GLY A 311 15.06 4.61 3.32
N THR A 312 14.08 4.64 4.21
CA THR A 312 13.27 3.46 4.58
C THR A 312 11.77 3.72 4.43
N ASP A 313 11.03 2.73 3.91
CA ASP A 313 9.58 2.67 3.95
C ASP A 313 9.14 1.63 5.00
N VAL A 314 8.10 1.92 5.75
CA VAL A 314 7.51 0.99 6.72
C VAL A 314 6.19 0.45 6.20
N LYS A 315 6.08 -0.87 6.16
CA LYS A 315 4.84 -1.58 5.80
C LYS A 315 4.18 -2.11 7.05
N MET A 316 2.98 -1.63 7.28
CA MET A 316 2.12 -2.05 8.37
C MET A 316 1.15 -3.13 7.90
N TYR A 317 0.93 -4.14 8.72
CA TYR A 317 -0.02 -5.24 8.53
C TYR A 317 -0.92 -5.33 9.75
N THR A 318 -2.21 -5.52 9.53
CA THR A 318 -3.20 -5.62 10.61
C THR A 318 -4.10 -6.82 10.45
N VAL A 319 -4.51 -7.41 11.58
CA VAL A 319 -5.58 -8.40 11.68
C VAL A 319 -6.48 -7.95 12.83
N GLY A 320 -7.61 -7.36 12.50
CA GLY A 320 -8.44 -6.66 13.45
C GLY A 320 -7.82 -5.38 13.99
N PRO A 321 -8.53 -4.66 14.86
CA PRO A 321 -8.08 -3.38 15.40
C PRO A 321 -7.00 -3.50 16.48
N GLU A 322 -6.77 -4.70 17.00
CA GLU A 322 -5.87 -4.93 18.15
C GLU A 322 -4.50 -5.46 17.74
N TYR A 323 -4.38 -6.10 16.58
CA TYR A 323 -3.13 -6.65 16.12
C TYR A 323 -2.53 -5.81 14.99
N GLY A 324 -1.26 -5.42 15.18
CA GLY A 324 -0.45 -4.77 14.16
C GLY A 324 0.99 -5.24 14.17
N HIS A 325 1.54 -5.49 12.99
CA HIS A 325 2.95 -5.83 12.76
C HIS A 325 3.50 -4.93 11.67
N ALA A 326 4.75 -4.48 11.82
CA ALA A 326 5.40 -3.64 10.82
C ALA A 326 6.78 -4.14 10.43
N GLU A 327 7.11 -3.94 9.16
CA GLU A 327 8.41 -4.26 8.56
C GLU A 327 8.94 -3.05 7.79
N ALA A 328 10.17 -2.65 8.07
CA ALA A 328 10.89 -1.66 7.28
C ALA A 328 11.61 -2.33 6.10
N ARG A 329 11.67 -1.65 5.00
CA ARG A 329 12.47 -2.00 3.82
C ARG A 329 13.20 -0.78 3.29
N LYS A 330 14.23 -1.01 2.47
CA LYS A 330 14.87 0.07 1.72
C LYS A 330 13.86 0.74 0.80
N SER A 331 13.77 2.07 0.88
CA SER A 331 12.90 2.85 0.03
C SER A 331 13.34 2.80 -1.44
N PRO A 332 12.42 2.71 -2.41
CA PRO A 332 12.71 2.83 -3.83
C PRO A 332 13.25 4.22 -4.20
N THR A 333 13.09 5.20 -3.33
CA THR A 333 13.57 6.57 -3.55
C THR A 333 15.08 6.71 -3.46
N VAL A 334 15.79 5.77 -2.79
CA VAL A 334 17.26 5.85 -2.61
C VAL A 334 17.99 5.64 -3.94
N ASP A 335 17.97 4.41 -4.46
CA ASP A 335 18.72 4.06 -5.68
C ASP A 335 17.92 3.16 -6.66
N GLY A 336 16.68 2.88 -6.34
CA GLY A 336 15.79 2.02 -7.12
C GLY A 336 16.17 0.53 -7.13
N LYS A 337 17.18 0.12 -6.38
CA LYS A 337 17.63 -1.28 -6.29
C LYS A 337 16.93 -2.00 -5.15
N VAL A 338 16.29 -3.12 -5.46
CA VAL A 338 15.67 -4.00 -4.47
C VAL A 338 16.76 -4.83 -3.79
N GLN A 339 16.94 -4.66 -2.48
CA GLN A 339 17.84 -5.49 -1.69
C GLN A 339 17.21 -6.86 -1.45
N ARG A 340 17.97 -7.95 -1.74
CA ARG A 340 17.49 -9.31 -1.57
C ARG A 340 18.45 -10.11 -0.71
N ASP A 341 17.88 -11.07 0.03
CA ASP A 341 18.64 -12.07 0.78
C ASP A 341 19.16 -13.21 -0.12
N SER A 342 19.84 -14.20 0.47
CA SER A 342 20.34 -15.38 -0.21
C SER A 342 19.25 -16.22 -0.89
N ASP A 343 18.02 -16.17 -0.38
CA ASP A 343 16.85 -16.87 -0.93
C ASP A 343 16.17 -16.08 -2.06
N GLY A 344 16.70 -14.91 -2.41
CA GLY A 344 16.12 -13.99 -3.41
C GLY A 344 14.90 -13.24 -2.93
N LYS A 345 14.59 -13.26 -1.63
CA LYS A 345 13.50 -12.47 -1.03
C LYS A 345 13.97 -11.05 -0.75
N GLU A 346 13.05 -10.10 -0.82
CA GLU A 346 13.34 -8.72 -0.40
C GLU A 346 13.69 -8.68 1.08
N VAL A 347 14.80 -8.02 1.41
CA VAL A 347 15.23 -7.84 2.79
C VAL A 347 14.27 -6.89 3.51
N ARG A 348 13.75 -7.33 4.64
CA ARG A 348 12.84 -6.59 5.51
C ARG A 348 13.22 -6.81 6.96
N PHE A 349 13.02 -5.80 7.77
CA PHE A 349 13.35 -5.83 9.20
C PHE A 349 12.09 -5.54 10.00
N PRO A 350 11.76 -6.34 11.02
CA PRO A 350 10.67 -6.04 11.93
C PRO A 350 10.94 -4.70 12.64
N VAL A 351 9.88 -3.92 12.82
CA VAL A 351 9.92 -2.58 13.40
C VAL A 351 9.01 -2.52 14.61
N ILE A 352 9.51 -1.95 15.70
CA ILE A 352 8.69 -1.68 16.88
C ILE A 352 7.76 -0.51 16.56
N LEU A 353 6.47 -0.72 16.84
CA LEU A 353 5.43 0.28 16.67
C LEU A 353 5.31 1.18 17.88
N THR A 354 5.20 2.47 17.66
CA THR A 354 4.83 3.45 18.68
C THR A 354 3.35 3.30 19.08
N LEU A 355 2.95 3.90 20.18
CA LEU A 355 1.54 3.90 20.60
C LEU A 355 0.66 4.64 19.59
N SER A 356 1.16 5.75 19.01
CA SER A 356 0.45 6.50 17.96
C SER A 356 0.25 5.66 16.70
N GLU A 357 1.26 4.90 16.26
CA GLU A 357 1.13 4.03 15.09
C GLU A 357 0.16 2.87 15.31
N LYS A 358 0.08 2.33 16.53
CA LYS A 358 -0.94 1.34 16.89
C LYS A 358 -2.35 1.95 16.84
N GLU A 359 -2.51 3.19 17.29
CA GLU A 359 -3.79 3.90 17.19
C GLU A 359 -4.14 4.24 15.73
N ILE A 360 -3.18 4.65 14.91
CA ILE A 360 -3.36 4.79 13.45
C ILE A 360 -3.88 3.48 12.85
N ALA A 361 -3.25 2.35 13.18
CA ALA A 361 -3.68 1.04 12.71
C ALA A 361 -5.12 0.71 13.10
N ARG A 362 -5.48 0.95 14.37
CA ARG A 362 -6.84 0.74 14.86
C ARG A 362 -7.86 1.59 14.11
N ARG A 363 -7.57 2.89 13.91
CA ARG A 363 -8.46 3.81 13.18
C ARG A 363 -8.61 3.40 11.71
N ILE A 364 -7.54 2.95 11.05
CA ILE A 364 -7.59 2.46 9.67
C ILE A 364 -8.49 1.23 9.56
N VAL A 365 -8.30 0.21 10.42
CA VAL A 365 -9.12 -1.00 10.41
C VAL A 365 -10.60 -0.66 10.58
N LEU A 366 -10.94 0.21 11.53
CA LEU A 366 -12.33 0.58 11.83
C LEU A 366 -12.93 1.50 10.76
N GLY A 367 -12.19 2.53 10.32
CA GLY A 367 -12.66 3.51 9.34
C GLY A 367 -12.85 2.89 7.95
N PHE A 368 -11.89 2.09 7.50
CA PHE A 368 -11.97 1.41 6.21
C PHE A 368 -12.76 0.10 6.26
N LYS A 369 -13.19 -0.36 7.45
CA LYS A 369 -13.90 -1.63 7.64
C LYS A 369 -13.16 -2.82 7.00
N GLN A 370 -11.84 -2.78 6.99
CA GLN A 370 -10.97 -3.82 6.47
C GLN A 370 -10.31 -4.52 7.65
N PHE A 371 -10.89 -5.64 8.10
CA PHE A 371 -10.39 -6.40 9.25
C PHE A 371 -8.98 -6.90 9.03
N VAL A 372 -8.68 -7.32 7.80
CA VAL A 372 -7.34 -7.67 7.34
C VAL A 372 -6.91 -6.65 6.30
N CYS A 373 -5.95 -5.84 6.63
CA CYS A 373 -5.43 -4.83 5.72
C CYS A 373 -3.95 -4.54 5.97
N GLY A 374 -3.40 -3.67 5.15
CA GLY A 374 -2.07 -3.15 5.34
C GLY A 374 -1.93 -1.78 4.71
N PHE A 375 -1.00 -1.00 5.21
CA PHE A 375 -0.74 0.35 4.76
C PHE A 375 0.73 0.70 4.84
N ASP A 376 1.13 1.72 4.10
CA ASP A 376 2.51 2.18 4.05
C ASP A 376 2.63 3.45 4.90
N LEU A 377 3.62 3.44 5.82
CA LEU A 377 3.98 4.57 6.67
C LEU A 377 5.28 5.21 6.21
N LEU A 378 5.28 6.53 6.20
CA LEU A 378 6.46 7.38 6.06
C LEU A 378 6.82 7.91 7.44
N ARG A 379 7.91 7.41 8.03
CA ARG A 379 8.41 7.84 9.34
C ARG A 379 9.40 8.99 9.20
N VAL A 380 9.15 10.06 9.91
CA VAL A 380 10.06 11.22 10.00
C VAL A 380 10.56 11.35 11.43
N GLN A 381 11.87 11.50 11.58
CA GLN A 381 12.47 11.78 12.88
C GLN A 381 12.46 13.30 13.10
N GLU A 382 11.65 13.77 14.06
CA GLU A 382 11.58 15.17 14.47
C GLU A 382 12.16 15.31 15.89
N GLY A 383 13.44 15.65 15.96
CA GLY A 383 14.17 15.71 17.23
C GLY A 383 14.18 14.34 17.93
N HIS A 384 13.50 14.22 19.07
CA HIS A 384 13.38 12.96 19.82
C HIS A 384 12.08 12.20 19.52
N SER A 385 11.19 12.74 18.69
CA SER A 385 9.91 12.16 18.32
C SER A 385 9.94 11.53 16.93
N VAL A 386 9.08 10.55 16.73
CA VAL A 386 8.79 9.98 15.40
C VAL A 386 7.39 10.42 15.02
N VAL A 387 7.27 11.11 13.88
CA VAL A 387 6.00 11.43 13.24
C VAL A 387 5.81 10.46 12.08
N SER A 388 4.61 9.95 11.93
CA SER A 388 4.28 8.93 10.90
C SER A 388 3.12 9.41 10.05
N TYR A 389 3.35 9.50 8.74
CA TYR A 389 2.32 9.81 7.74
C TYR A 389 1.89 8.53 7.03
N VAL A 390 0.58 8.37 6.80
CA VAL A 390 0.05 7.26 5.97
C VAL A 390 -0.01 7.72 4.52
N CYS A 391 0.58 6.95 3.61
CA CYS A 391 0.66 7.33 2.20
C CYS A 391 -0.01 6.33 1.23
N ASP A 392 -0.50 5.20 1.73
CA ASP A 392 -1.24 4.20 0.94
C ASP A 392 -1.96 3.23 1.88
N VAL A 393 -3.20 2.83 1.55
CA VAL A 393 -3.97 1.82 2.30
C VAL A 393 -4.45 0.73 1.36
N ASN A 394 -4.25 -0.52 1.76
CA ASN A 394 -4.59 -1.70 0.97
C ASN A 394 -5.44 -2.67 1.78
N GLY A 395 -6.43 -3.30 1.14
CA GLY A 395 -7.24 -4.35 1.73
C GLY A 395 -6.53 -5.72 1.79
N PHE A 396 -7.29 -6.80 1.86
CA PHE A 396 -6.79 -8.18 2.00
C PHE A 396 -5.72 -8.57 0.95
N SER A 397 -5.76 -8.01 -0.25
CA SER A 397 -4.78 -8.29 -1.31
C SER A 397 -3.34 -7.90 -0.94
N PHE A 398 -3.16 -7.15 0.16
CA PHE A 398 -1.87 -6.73 0.70
C PHE A 398 -1.11 -7.88 1.36
N VAL A 399 -1.81 -8.89 1.88
CA VAL A 399 -1.23 -10.09 2.48
C VAL A 399 -0.29 -10.77 1.49
N LYS A 400 0.98 -10.92 1.91
CA LYS A 400 2.03 -11.52 1.08
C LYS A 400 2.79 -12.57 1.88
N ASN A 401 4.11 -12.48 1.90
CA ASN A 401 5.00 -13.49 2.49
C ASN A 401 5.55 -13.07 3.88
N SER A 402 4.86 -12.20 4.59
CA SER A 402 5.23 -11.91 5.97
C SER A 402 4.94 -13.13 6.85
N ARG A 403 5.95 -13.67 7.50
CA ARG A 403 5.80 -14.83 8.40
C ARG A 403 4.99 -14.46 9.64
N TYR A 404 5.04 -13.21 10.07
CA TYR A 404 4.36 -12.73 11.26
C TYR A 404 2.87 -12.51 11.01
N GLU A 405 2.51 -11.95 9.85
CA GLU A 405 1.12 -11.74 9.46
C GLU A 405 0.37 -13.08 9.32
N GLN A 406 0.99 -14.06 8.67
CA GLN A 406 0.40 -15.36 8.41
C GLN A 406 0.10 -16.18 9.69
N ASN A 407 0.75 -15.87 10.81
CA ASN A 407 0.53 -16.56 12.08
C ASN A 407 -0.64 -16.01 12.89
N GLN A 408 -1.32 -14.96 12.43
CA GLN A 408 -2.42 -14.30 13.16
C GLN A 408 -3.81 -14.58 12.55
N PHE A 409 -3.87 -15.39 11.50
CA PHE A 409 -5.12 -15.88 10.91
C PHE A 409 -5.61 -17.15 11.58
#